data_f4833ac575e6abe3874ae1e54da59e27
#
_entry.id   f4833ac575e6abe3874ae1e54da59e27
#
_cell.length_a   1.000
_cell.length_b   1.000
_cell.length_c   1.000
_cell.angle_alpha   90.00
_cell.angle_beta   90.00
_cell.angle_gamma   90.00
#
_symmetry.space_group_name_H-M   'P 1'
#
loop_
_entity.id
_entity.type
_entity.pdbx_description
1 polymer ?
#
loop_
_entity_poly.entity_id
_entity_poly.type
_entity_poly.pdbx_seq_one_letter_code
_entity_poly.pdbx_strand_id
1 'polypeptide(L)'
;GSEMCIRDSCTIDPNVGVVTVPDERLKLLGDFYHSKKVTPAVIEFVDIAGLVKGASKGEGLGNQFLANIREVDAIVHVVRCFEDPNVIHVDGSIDPIRDIETINLELVFSDLEILERRIAKVTKTARMDKEAAKELDFLQKIKAHLEDGKLAITMELETEDEEAWMGTYNLLTWKPVIYAANVAEDELADDGASNPHVLSLIHISEPTR
;
A
#
# COMPACT_ATOMS: atom_id res chain seq x y z
N GLY A 1 2.18 25.39 1.08
CA GLY A 1 3.51 24.92 1.36
C GLY A 1 3.62 24.26 2.71
N SER A 2 4.10 23.09 2.77
CA SER A 2 5.05 22.46 3.70
C SER A 2 4.86 22.55 5.23
N GLU A 3 3.66 22.46 5.78
CA GLU A 3 3.50 22.21 7.23
C GLU A 3 3.31 20.72 7.59
N MET A 4 3.37 19.83 6.63
CA MET A 4 3.14 18.40 6.84
C MET A 4 4.39 17.60 7.26
N CYS A 5 5.58 18.22 7.27
CA CYS A 5 6.86 17.52 7.51
C CYS A 5 7.46 17.66 8.91
N ILE A 6 6.77 18.33 9.85
CA ILE A 6 7.28 18.46 11.22
C ILE A 6 6.19 17.97 12.18
N ARG A 7 6.03 16.65 12.27
CA ARG A 7 5.31 16.05 13.38
C ARG A 7 6.03 14.82 13.91
N ASP A 8 6.27 14.90 15.20
CA ASP A 8 6.71 13.87 16.10
C ASP A 8 5.98 12.54 15.80
N SER A 9 6.74 11.47 15.61
CA SER A 9 6.25 10.11 15.30
C SER A 9 5.41 9.47 16.42
N CYS A 10 4.80 10.26 17.29
CA CYS A 10 4.09 9.82 18.48
C CYS A 10 2.58 10.12 18.49
N THR A 11 1.97 10.61 17.41
CA THR A 11 0.51 10.79 17.37
C THR A 11 -0.18 9.50 16.94
N ILE A 12 -0.99 8.94 17.84
CA ILE A 12 -1.74 7.69 17.67
C ILE A 12 -2.92 7.89 16.69
N ASP A 13 -3.41 9.11 16.56
CA ASP A 13 -4.52 9.42 15.66
C ASP A 13 -4.00 9.84 14.27
N PRO A 14 -4.52 9.23 13.19
CA PRO A 14 -4.12 9.57 11.83
C PRO A 14 -4.53 11.01 11.49
N ASN A 15 -3.59 11.76 10.89
CA ASN A 15 -3.91 13.06 10.31
C ASN A 15 -4.49 12.86 8.91
N VAL A 16 -5.60 13.52 8.61
CA VAL A 16 -6.25 13.45 7.30
C VAL A 16 -6.07 14.77 6.55
N GLY A 17 -5.45 14.72 5.39
CA GLY A 17 -5.35 15.83 4.45
C GLY A 17 -6.27 15.58 3.25
N VAL A 18 -7.08 16.58 2.86
CA VAL A 18 -7.99 16.48 1.72
C VAL A 18 -7.45 17.33 0.57
N VAL A 19 -7.28 16.72 -0.60
CA VAL A 19 -6.82 17.39 -1.82
C VAL A 19 -7.87 17.25 -2.91
N THR A 20 -8.24 18.38 -3.52
CA THR A 20 -9.14 18.39 -4.67
C THR A 20 -8.37 18.00 -5.93
N VAL A 21 -8.91 17.06 -6.70
CA VAL A 21 -8.32 16.64 -7.99
C VAL A 21 -8.67 17.69 -9.04
N PRO A 22 -7.68 18.41 -9.63
CA PRO A 22 -7.93 19.34 -10.70
C PRO A 22 -8.32 18.57 -11.97
N ASP A 23 -9.47 18.94 -12.58
CA ASP A 23 -9.93 18.36 -13.85
C ASP A 23 -10.59 19.47 -14.69
N GLU A 24 -9.90 19.89 -15.74
CA GLU A 24 -10.39 20.93 -16.64
C GLU A 24 -11.69 20.54 -17.38
N ARG A 25 -11.92 19.23 -17.56
CA ARG A 25 -13.14 18.70 -18.20
C ARG A 25 -14.38 19.03 -17.40
N LEU A 26 -14.27 19.12 -16.08
CA LEU A 26 -15.40 19.44 -15.20
C LEU A 26 -15.98 20.82 -15.49
N LYS A 27 -15.12 21.81 -15.75
CA LYS A 27 -15.55 23.16 -16.10
C LYS A 27 -16.30 23.15 -17.43
N LEU A 28 -15.73 22.51 -18.45
CA LEU A 28 -16.35 22.40 -19.78
C LEU A 28 -17.72 21.71 -19.72
N LEU A 29 -17.81 20.60 -18.98
CA LEU A 29 -19.06 19.86 -18.79
C LEU A 29 -20.11 20.66 -18.00
N GLY A 30 -19.66 21.37 -16.97
CA GLY A 30 -20.51 22.24 -16.17
C GLY A 30 -21.14 23.36 -16.97
N ASP A 31 -20.35 24.02 -17.82
CA ASP A 31 -20.80 25.07 -18.71
C ASP A 31 -21.75 24.51 -19.80
N PHE A 32 -21.38 23.39 -20.42
CA PHE A 32 -22.18 22.76 -21.50
C PHE A 32 -23.57 22.33 -21.01
N TYR A 33 -23.66 21.73 -19.82
CA TYR A 33 -24.91 21.25 -19.25
C TYR A 33 -25.62 22.29 -18.36
N HIS A 34 -25.10 23.52 -18.28
CA HIS A 34 -25.61 24.57 -17.38
C HIS A 34 -25.81 24.08 -15.95
N SER A 35 -24.85 23.31 -15.44
CA SER A 35 -24.94 22.67 -14.15
C SER A 35 -24.96 23.68 -13.01
N LYS A 36 -25.94 23.58 -12.08
CA LYS A 36 -26.03 24.47 -10.92
C LYS A 36 -24.89 24.26 -9.92
N LYS A 37 -24.28 23.07 -9.93
CA LYS A 37 -23.17 22.69 -9.03
C LYS A 37 -22.24 21.75 -9.76
N VAL A 38 -20.96 22.04 -9.72
CA VAL A 38 -19.87 21.17 -10.21
C VAL A 38 -19.07 20.74 -8.98
N THR A 39 -18.96 19.45 -8.74
CA THR A 39 -18.22 18.91 -7.59
C THR A 39 -17.04 18.10 -8.12
N PRO A 40 -15.79 18.54 -7.86
CA PRO A 40 -14.60 17.79 -8.23
C PRO A 40 -14.44 16.55 -7.35
N ALA A 41 -13.69 15.58 -7.83
CA ALA A 41 -13.21 14.48 -6.99
C ALA A 41 -12.23 14.99 -5.95
N VAL A 42 -12.19 14.33 -4.80
CA VAL A 42 -11.23 14.61 -3.73
C VAL A 42 -10.47 13.34 -3.39
N ILE A 43 -9.21 13.50 -2.98
CA ILE A 43 -8.38 12.43 -2.44
C ILE A 43 -8.12 12.78 -0.97
N GLU A 44 -8.36 11.83 -0.10
CA GLU A 44 -8.03 11.92 1.32
C GLU A 44 -6.70 11.21 1.56
N PHE A 45 -5.68 11.97 2.00
CA PHE A 45 -4.40 11.43 2.43
C PHE A 45 -4.45 11.23 3.94
N VAL A 46 -4.29 9.98 4.36
CA VAL A 46 -4.23 9.59 5.77
C VAL A 46 -2.77 9.38 6.13
N ASP A 47 -2.22 10.26 7.00
CA ASP A 47 -0.86 10.12 7.50
C ASP A 47 -0.85 9.06 8.60
N ILE A 48 -0.18 7.96 8.32
CA ILE A 48 -0.08 6.81 9.22
C ILE A 48 1.35 6.75 9.73
N ALA A 49 1.53 6.69 11.05
CA ALA A 49 2.85 6.56 11.68
C ALA A 49 3.63 5.38 11.09
N GLY A 50 4.94 5.57 10.89
CA GLY A 50 5.77 4.61 10.14
C GLY A 50 5.73 3.18 10.69
N LEU A 51 5.70 2.23 9.78
CA LEU A 51 5.79 0.80 10.09
C LEU A 51 7.22 0.45 10.52
N VAL A 52 7.34 -0.24 11.65
CA VAL A 52 8.60 -0.81 12.11
C VAL A 52 8.61 -2.31 11.92
N LYS A 53 9.79 -2.88 11.70
CA LYS A 53 10.00 -4.32 11.59
C LYS A 53 9.42 -5.05 12.81
N GLY A 54 8.63 -6.10 12.56
CA GLY A 54 7.96 -6.86 13.62
C GLY A 54 6.56 -6.36 13.98
N ALA A 55 6.02 -5.40 13.24
CA ALA A 55 4.69 -4.85 13.50
C ALA A 55 3.57 -5.88 13.38
N SER A 56 3.71 -6.86 12.49
CA SER A 56 2.76 -7.97 12.31
C SER A 56 2.74 -8.94 13.50
N LYS A 57 3.83 -9.01 14.27
CA LYS A 57 3.97 -9.88 15.45
C LYS A 57 3.75 -9.13 16.76
N GLY A 58 3.60 -7.79 16.70
CA GLY A 58 3.54 -6.94 17.88
C GLY A 58 2.14 -6.79 18.44
N GLU A 59 2.03 -6.76 19.76
CA GLU A 59 0.84 -6.27 20.45
C GLU A 59 0.84 -4.73 20.41
N GLY A 60 -0.28 -4.09 20.08
CA GLY A 60 -0.47 -2.66 20.21
C GLY A 60 -0.32 -1.86 18.90
N LEU A 61 0.67 -0.98 18.81
CA LEU A 61 0.78 0.02 17.72
C LEU A 61 0.90 -0.58 16.32
N GLY A 62 1.57 -1.73 16.15
CA GLY A 62 1.71 -2.40 14.85
C GLY A 62 0.38 -2.87 14.29
N ASN A 63 -0.47 -3.46 15.11
CA ASN A 63 -1.80 -3.92 14.70
C ASN A 63 -2.72 -2.75 14.33
N GLN A 64 -2.62 -1.62 15.04
CA GLN A 64 -3.39 -0.42 14.73
C GLN A 64 -2.94 0.20 13.40
N PHE A 65 -1.63 0.22 13.15
CA PHE A 65 -1.06 0.65 11.87
C PHE A 65 -1.62 -0.17 10.69
N LEU A 66 -1.55 -1.53 10.80
CA LEU A 66 -2.06 -2.41 9.75
C LEU A 66 -3.58 -2.28 9.56
N ALA A 67 -4.33 -2.00 10.64
CA ALA A 67 -5.76 -1.72 10.56
C ALA A 67 -6.04 -0.44 9.75
N ASN A 68 -5.29 0.64 10.00
CA ASN A 68 -5.44 1.89 9.24
C ASN A 68 -5.15 1.69 7.75
N ILE A 69 -4.13 0.90 7.39
CA ILE A 69 -3.85 0.57 5.98
C ILE A 69 -5.01 -0.23 5.36
N ARG A 70 -5.74 -1.04 6.12
CA ARG A 70 -6.88 -1.80 5.58
C ARG A 70 -8.05 -0.92 5.15
N GLU A 71 -8.19 0.26 5.74
CA GLU A 71 -9.30 1.18 5.49
C GLU A 71 -9.10 2.07 4.25
N VAL A 72 -7.87 2.17 3.72
CA VAL A 72 -7.57 3.00 2.56
C VAL A 72 -7.63 2.22 1.24
N ASP A 73 -7.87 2.91 0.11
CA ASP A 73 -7.98 2.30 -1.21
C ASP A 73 -6.61 2.04 -1.86
N ALA A 74 -5.61 2.86 -1.54
CA ALA A 74 -4.25 2.78 -2.08
C ALA A 74 -3.21 3.22 -1.04
N ILE A 75 -1.97 2.83 -1.24
CA ILE A 75 -0.85 3.12 -0.33
C ILE A 75 0.13 4.04 -1.04
N VAL A 76 0.53 5.14 -0.39
CA VAL A 76 1.70 5.92 -0.79
C VAL A 76 2.84 5.56 0.15
N HIS A 77 3.80 4.80 -0.35
CA HIS A 77 4.96 4.39 0.42
C HIS A 77 6.08 5.42 0.24
N VAL A 78 6.31 6.24 1.27
CA VAL A 78 7.38 7.23 1.28
C VAL A 78 8.69 6.54 1.61
N VAL A 79 9.62 6.55 0.66
CA VAL A 79 10.91 5.84 0.74
C VAL A 79 12.04 6.85 0.87
N ARG A 80 12.88 6.70 1.88
CA ARG A 80 14.03 7.58 2.07
C ARG A 80 15.12 7.31 1.03
N CYS A 81 15.42 8.34 0.24
CA CYS A 81 16.46 8.33 -0.78
C CYS A 81 17.52 9.42 -0.58
N PHE A 82 17.58 10.07 0.58
CA PHE A 82 18.55 11.13 0.91
C PHE A 82 19.46 10.70 2.06
N GLU A 83 20.70 11.18 2.02
CA GLU A 83 21.68 11.01 3.09
C GLU A 83 21.72 12.25 3.98
N ASP A 84 21.55 12.07 5.29
CA ASP A 84 21.71 13.12 6.30
C ASP A 84 22.31 12.48 7.56
N PRO A 85 23.53 12.89 7.98
CA PRO A 85 24.18 12.36 9.16
C PRO A 85 23.46 12.69 10.47
N ASN A 86 22.57 13.68 10.48
CA ASN A 86 21.76 14.05 11.64
C ASN A 86 20.48 13.24 11.78
N VAL A 87 20.08 12.52 10.72
CA VAL A 87 18.90 11.67 10.70
C VAL A 87 19.33 10.22 10.73
N ILE A 88 19.24 9.60 11.91
CA ILE A 88 19.64 8.20 12.10
C ILE A 88 18.69 7.28 11.33
N HIS A 89 19.25 6.35 10.54
CA HIS A 89 18.50 5.26 9.94
C HIS A 89 18.46 4.07 10.91
N VAL A 90 17.31 3.40 11.03
CA VAL A 90 17.10 2.28 11.97
C VAL A 90 18.09 1.13 11.69
N ASP A 91 18.39 0.85 10.42
CA ASP A 91 19.31 -0.21 9.99
C ASP A 91 20.74 0.30 9.69
N GLY A 92 21.05 1.56 10.03
CA GLY A 92 22.40 2.14 9.95
C GLY A 92 22.88 2.54 8.55
N SER A 93 22.18 2.17 7.48
CA SER A 93 22.47 2.54 6.09
C SER A 93 21.20 2.78 5.31
N ILE A 94 21.23 3.65 4.30
CA ILE A 94 20.12 3.90 3.40
C ILE A 94 20.13 2.83 2.31
N ASP A 95 19.06 2.09 2.20
CA ASP A 95 18.83 1.07 1.18
C ASP A 95 17.32 1.00 0.89
N PRO A 96 16.85 1.75 -0.12
CA PRO A 96 15.43 1.83 -0.46
C PRO A 96 14.80 0.47 -0.78
N ILE A 97 15.55 -0.42 -1.40
CA ILE A 97 15.08 -1.77 -1.78
C ILE A 97 14.79 -2.59 -0.53
N ARG A 98 15.78 -2.67 0.36
CA ARG A 98 15.65 -3.38 1.64
C ARG A 98 14.49 -2.83 2.47
N ASP A 99 14.34 -1.51 2.50
CA ASP A 99 13.31 -0.85 3.29
C ASP A 99 11.91 -1.19 2.74
N ILE A 100 11.74 -1.18 1.41
CA ILE A 100 10.49 -1.62 0.75
C ILE A 100 10.22 -3.09 1.02
N GLU A 101 11.21 -3.97 0.84
CA GLU A 101 11.04 -5.40 1.08
C GLU A 101 10.64 -5.69 2.54
N THR A 102 11.23 -4.94 3.49
CA THR A 102 10.87 -5.07 4.90
C THR A 102 9.40 -4.76 5.15
N ILE A 103 8.90 -3.67 4.58
CA ILE A 103 7.49 -3.29 4.69
C ILE A 103 6.59 -4.30 3.99
N ASN A 104 6.95 -4.71 2.77
CA ASN A 104 6.19 -5.71 2.02
C ASN A 104 6.06 -7.03 2.79
N LEU A 105 7.11 -7.49 3.46
CA LEU A 105 7.07 -8.69 4.29
C LEU A 105 6.12 -8.54 5.49
N GLU A 106 6.06 -7.38 6.13
CA GLU A 106 5.11 -7.14 7.22
C GLU A 106 3.66 -7.17 6.72
N LEU A 107 3.38 -6.62 5.53
CA LEU A 107 2.07 -6.70 4.89
C LEU A 107 1.71 -8.15 4.54
N VAL A 108 2.66 -8.90 3.98
CA VAL A 108 2.49 -10.34 3.65
C VAL A 108 2.16 -11.15 4.91
N PHE A 109 2.90 -10.97 6.01
CA PHE A 109 2.60 -11.70 7.24
C PHE A 109 1.21 -11.39 7.79
N SER A 110 0.79 -10.13 7.74
CA SER A 110 -0.56 -9.73 8.14
C SER A 110 -1.65 -10.37 7.27
N ASP A 111 -1.42 -10.48 5.96
CA ASP A 111 -2.36 -11.12 5.03
C ASP A 111 -2.41 -12.64 5.20
N LEU A 112 -1.27 -13.28 5.45
CA LEU A 112 -1.22 -14.72 5.73
C LEU A 112 -2.07 -15.09 6.95
N GLU A 113 -2.06 -14.29 8.02
CA GLU A 113 -2.92 -14.52 9.18
C GLU A 113 -4.42 -14.48 8.84
N ILE A 114 -4.81 -13.57 7.95
CA ILE A 114 -6.22 -13.46 7.51
C ILE A 114 -6.59 -14.66 6.65
N LEU A 115 -5.73 -15.02 5.70
CA LEU A 115 -5.95 -16.17 4.83
C LEU A 115 -6.07 -17.46 5.64
N GLU A 116 -5.21 -17.68 6.61
CA GLU A 116 -5.27 -18.86 7.47
C GLU A 116 -6.61 -18.98 8.22
N ARG A 117 -7.07 -17.86 8.78
CA ARG A 117 -8.38 -17.82 9.45
C ARG A 117 -9.52 -18.11 8.47
N ARG A 118 -9.45 -17.56 7.24
CA ARG A 118 -10.46 -17.81 6.20
C ARG A 118 -10.42 -19.25 5.71
N ILE A 119 -9.24 -19.79 5.43
CA ILE A 119 -9.04 -21.19 5.02
C ILE A 119 -9.64 -22.13 6.07
N ALA A 120 -9.36 -21.93 7.35
CA ALA A 120 -9.91 -22.75 8.42
C ALA A 120 -11.45 -22.71 8.48
N LYS A 121 -12.05 -21.57 8.13
CA LYS A 121 -13.51 -21.41 8.04
C LYS A 121 -14.08 -22.12 6.82
N VAL A 122 -13.53 -21.88 5.62
CA VAL A 122 -14.03 -22.40 4.35
C VAL A 122 -13.82 -23.92 4.27
N THR A 123 -12.76 -24.47 4.83
CA THR A 123 -12.51 -25.91 4.86
C THR A 123 -13.66 -26.72 5.48
N LYS A 124 -14.40 -26.11 6.43
CA LYS A 124 -15.55 -26.80 7.07
C LYS A 124 -16.72 -26.98 6.12
N THR A 125 -16.92 -26.04 5.21
CA THR A 125 -18.04 -26.03 4.24
C THR A 125 -17.68 -26.66 2.90
N ALA A 126 -16.39 -26.62 2.52
CA ALA A 126 -15.88 -27.14 1.24
C ALA A 126 -16.18 -28.63 1.00
N ARG A 127 -16.43 -29.41 2.05
CA ARG A 127 -16.79 -30.85 1.93
C ARG A 127 -18.20 -31.07 1.36
N MET A 128 -19.09 -30.09 1.50
CA MET A 128 -20.50 -30.20 1.16
C MET A 128 -20.93 -29.22 0.05
N ASP A 129 -20.08 -28.23 -0.25
CA ASP A 129 -20.36 -27.16 -1.18
C ASP A 129 -19.22 -27.04 -2.20
N LYS A 130 -19.57 -27.17 -3.49
CA LYS A 130 -18.61 -27.10 -4.60
C LYS A 130 -17.99 -25.71 -4.78
N GLU A 131 -18.78 -24.66 -4.54
CA GLU A 131 -18.26 -23.29 -4.61
C GLU A 131 -17.29 -23.02 -3.50
N ALA A 132 -17.58 -23.45 -2.27
CA ALA A 132 -16.65 -23.37 -1.17
C ALA A 132 -15.37 -24.20 -1.42
N ALA A 133 -15.44 -25.30 -2.15
CA ALA A 133 -14.26 -26.08 -2.53
C ALA A 133 -13.38 -25.31 -3.52
N LYS A 134 -13.96 -24.64 -4.52
CA LYS A 134 -13.21 -23.77 -5.45
C LYS A 134 -12.56 -22.58 -4.72
N GLU A 135 -13.34 -21.93 -3.83
CA GLU A 135 -12.80 -20.85 -3.00
C GLU A 135 -11.61 -21.31 -2.16
N LEU A 136 -11.68 -22.52 -1.59
CA LEU A 136 -10.58 -23.09 -0.80
C LEU A 136 -9.32 -23.30 -1.64
N ASP A 137 -9.46 -23.84 -2.85
CA ASP A 137 -8.34 -24.02 -3.78
C ASP A 137 -7.70 -22.68 -4.14
N PHE A 138 -8.50 -21.66 -4.38
CA PHE A 138 -8.02 -20.30 -4.66
C PHE A 138 -7.31 -19.68 -3.45
N LEU A 139 -7.86 -19.80 -2.25
CA LEU A 139 -7.22 -19.33 -1.01
C LEU A 139 -5.85 -19.99 -0.80
N GLN A 140 -5.71 -21.28 -1.14
CA GLN A 140 -4.43 -21.98 -1.05
C GLN A 140 -3.42 -21.48 -2.10
N LYS A 141 -3.88 -21.15 -3.32
CA LYS A 141 -3.03 -20.51 -4.34
C LYS A 141 -2.50 -19.16 -3.85
N ILE A 142 -3.37 -18.29 -3.29
CA ILE A 142 -2.96 -17.00 -2.72
C ILE A 142 -1.94 -17.21 -1.59
N LYS A 143 -2.24 -18.14 -0.68
CA LYS A 143 -1.34 -18.43 0.45
C LYS A 143 0.05 -18.85 -0.04
N ALA A 144 0.15 -19.76 -0.99
CA ALA A 144 1.42 -20.20 -1.56
C ALA A 144 2.18 -19.05 -2.25
N HIS A 145 1.47 -18.17 -2.96
CA HIS A 145 2.05 -16.99 -3.60
C HIS A 145 2.67 -16.01 -2.59
N LEU A 146 1.96 -15.75 -1.48
CA LEU A 146 2.46 -14.91 -0.40
C LEU A 146 3.62 -15.56 0.38
N GLU A 147 3.57 -16.88 0.60
CA GLU A 147 4.66 -17.63 1.25
C GLU A 147 5.96 -17.61 0.42
N ASP A 148 5.85 -17.50 -0.91
CA ASP A 148 6.99 -17.23 -1.81
C ASP A 148 7.53 -15.78 -1.70
N GLY A 149 6.96 -14.94 -0.84
CA GLY A 149 7.35 -13.53 -0.66
C GLY A 149 6.82 -12.58 -1.75
N LYS A 150 5.90 -13.04 -2.61
CA LYS A 150 5.28 -12.23 -3.66
C LYS A 150 4.04 -11.53 -3.12
N LEU A 151 3.76 -10.31 -3.64
CA LEU A 151 2.57 -9.56 -3.25
C LEU A 151 1.34 -10.10 -3.99
N ALA A 152 0.16 -10.08 -3.35
CA ALA A 152 -1.07 -10.57 -3.97
C ALA A 152 -1.40 -9.84 -5.29
N ILE A 153 -1.08 -8.55 -5.42
CA ILE A 153 -1.32 -7.75 -6.63
C ILE A 153 -0.55 -8.27 -7.87
N THR A 154 0.48 -9.09 -7.67
CA THR A 154 1.24 -9.72 -8.77
C THR A 154 0.64 -11.05 -9.23
N MET A 155 -0.46 -11.51 -8.63
CA MET A 155 -1.16 -12.71 -9.08
C MET A 155 -1.94 -12.44 -10.35
N GLU A 156 -1.87 -13.38 -11.27
CA GLU A 156 -2.79 -13.45 -12.40
C GLU A 156 -4.07 -14.17 -11.94
N LEU A 157 -5.22 -13.51 -12.14
CA LEU A 157 -6.53 -14.08 -11.85
C LEU A 157 -7.10 -14.70 -13.13
N GLU A 158 -7.56 -15.94 -13.03
CA GLU A 158 -7.98 -16.73 -14.20
C GLU A 158 -9.49 -16.68 -14.45
N THR A 159 -10.28 -16.34 -13.43
CA THR A 159 -11.74 -16.39 -13.49
C THR A 159 -12.38 -15.18 -12.83
N GLU A 160 -13.64 -14.86 -13.27
CA GLU A 160 -14.46 -13.82 -12.64
C GLU A 160 -14.75 -14.11 -11.16
N ASP A 161 -14.87 -15.39 -10.80
CA ASP A 161 -15.05 -15.81 -9.40
C ASP A 161 -13.83 -15.44 -8.55
N GLU A 162 -12.61 -15.67 -9.06
CA GLU A 162 -11.36 -15.31 -8.38
C GLU A 162 -11.24 -13.78 -8.17
N GLU A 163 -11.63 -12.99 -9.17
CA GLU A 163 -11.67 -11.51 -9.05
C GLU A 163 -12.66 -11.07 -7.97
N ALA A 164 -13.88 -11.64 -7.98
CA ALA A 164 -14.90 -11.34 -7.01
C ALA A 164 -14.46 -11.71 -5.59
N TRP A 165 -13.87 -12.87 -5.38
CA TRP A 165 -13.35 -13.30 -4.08
C TRP A 165 -12.19 -12.44 -3.60
N MET A 166 -11.22 -12.13 -4.48
CA MET A 166 -10.07 -11.29 -4.14
C MET A 166 -10.52 -9.94 -3.59
N GLY A 167 -11.52 -9.31 -4.21
CA GLY A 167 -12.10 -8.05 -3.76
C GLY A 167 -12.72 -8.12 -2.35
N THR A 168 -13.15 -9.31 -1.90
CA THR A 168 -13.77 -9.50 -0.56
C THR A 168 -12.75 -9.76 0.55
N TYR A 169 -11.53 -10.19 0.23
CA TYR A 169 -10.54 -10.59 1.24
C TYR A 169 -9.87 -9.40 1.91
N ASN A 170 -9.92 -8.23 1.30
CA ASN A 170 -9.30 -7.00 1.80
C ASN A 170 -7.83 -7.19 2.19
N LEU A 171 -7.06 -7.84 1.32
CA LEU A 171 -5.64 -8.05 1.52
C LEU A 171 -4.87 -6.74 1.36
N LEU A 172 -3.91 -6.51 2.25
CA LEU A 172 -3.04 -5.32 2.19
C LEU A 172 -2.15 -5.36 0.95
N THR A 173 -1.63 -6.54 0.62
CA THR A 173 -0.75 -6.78 -0.54
C THR A 173 -1.48 -6.77 -1.88
N TRP A 174 -2.82 -6.66 -1.88
CA TRP A 174 -3.65 -6.47 -3.07
C TRP A 174 -3.87 -5.00 -3.41
N LYS A 175 -3.61 -4.09 -2.46
CA LYS A 175 -3.81 -2.65 -2.68
C LYS A 175 -2.75 -2.09 -3.63
N PRO A 176 -3.13 -1.13 -4.51
CA PRO A 176 -2.17 -0.38 -5.32
C PRO A 176 -1.17 0.36 -4.43
N VAL A 177 0.10 0.33 -4.79
CA VAL A 177 1.17 1.05 -4.09
C VAL A 177 1.82 2.05 -5.04
N ILE A 178 1.95 3.30 -4.58
CA ILE A 178 2.74 4.34 -5.24
C ILE A 178 3.97 4.59 -4.38
N TYR A 179 5.16 4.50 -4.97
CA TYR A 179 6.40 4.83 -4.28
C TYR A 179 6.71 6.31 -4.42
N ALA A 180 6.90 7.01 -3.31
CA ALA A 180 7.31 8.39 -3.26
C ALA A 180 8.76 8.46 -2.75
N ALA A 181 9.71 8.74 -3.65
CA ALA A 181 11.11 8.93 -3.28
C ALA A 181 11.28 10.23 -2.50
N ASN A 182 11.71 10.14 -1.24
CA ASN A 182 12.04 11.29 -0.42
C ASN A 182 13.52 11.61 -0.60
N VAL A 183 13.81 12.69 -1.34
CA VAL A 183 15.15 13.15 -1.72
C VAL A 183 15.53 14.43 -0.98
N ALA A 184 16.81 14.82 -1.01
CA ALA A 184 17.26 16.08 -0.46
C ALA A 184 16.79 17.28 -1.33
N GLU A 185 16.73 18.48 -0.72
CA GLU A 185 16.20 19.67 -1.38
C GLU A 185 16.99 20.06 -2.64
N ASP A 186 18.31 19.88 -2.61
CA ASP A 186 19.21 20.17 -3.73
C ASP A 186 19.06 19.18 -4.90
N GLU A 187 18.54 17.98 -4.64
CA GLU A 187 18.26 16.96 -5.66
C GLU A 187 16.90 17.14 -6.36
N LEU A 188 16.06 18.05 -5.86
CA LEU A 188 14.75 18.34 -6.49
C LEU A 188 14.90 19.08 -7.83
N ALA A 189 16.07 19.70 -8.11
CA ALA A 189 16.29 20.46 -9.32
C ALA A 189 16.27 19.60 -10.61
N ASP A 190 16.58 18.30 -10.50
CA ASP A 190 16.57 17.32 -11.58
C ASP A 190 15.57 16.17 -11.33
N ASP A 191 14.57 16.39 -10.46
CA ASP A 191 13.61 15.38 -10.03
C ASP A 191 14.27 14.12 -9.43
N GLY A 192 15.46 14.25 -8.86
CA GLY A 192 16.25 13.15 -8.31
C GLY A 192 16.81 12.18 -9.35
N ALA A 193 16.83 12.57 -10.63
CA ALA A 193 17.24 11.69 -11.74
C ALA A 193 18.70 11.23 -11.66
N SER A 194 19.57 11.98 -10.99
CA SER A 194 20.96 11.63 -10.74
C SER A 194 21.18 10.82 -9.44
N ASN A 195 20.16 10.69 -8.59
CA ASN A 195 20.27 10.01 -7.31
C ASN A 195 20.24 8.47 -7.51
N PRO A 196 21.30 7.73 -7.10
CA PRO A 196 21.37 6.28 -7.29
C PRO A 196 20.28 5.52 -6.53
N HIS A 197 19.79 6.05 -5.41
CA HIS A 197 18.71 5.46 -4.63
C HIS A 197 17.37 5.60 -5.35
N VAL A 198 17.11 6.73 -6.03
CA VAL A 198 15.93 6.93 -6.87
C VAL A 198 15.96 6.00 -8.08
N LEU A 199 17.12 5.88 -8.74
CA LEU A 199 17.28 4.97 -9.87
C LEU A 199 17.03 3.51 -9.47
N SER A 200 17.47 3.07 -8.30
CA SER A 200 17.18 1.72 -7.81
C SER A 200 15.69 1.51 -7.55
N LEU A 201 14.98 2.56 -7.08
CA LEU A 201 13.54 2.52 -6.84
C LEU A 201 12.72 2.37 -8.14
N ILE A 202 13.14 3.06 -9.21
CA ILE A 202 12.49 2.99 -10.52
C ILE A 202 12.50 1.55 -11.04
N HIS A 203 13.61 0.82 -10.90
CA HIS A 203 13.71 -0.57 -11.36
C HIS A 203 12.76 -1.53 -10.65
N ILE A 204 12.32 -1.24 -9.41
CA ILE A 204 11.32 -2.05 -8.70
C ILE A 204 9.91 -1.70 -9.15
N SER A 205 9.66 -0.43 -9.44
CA SER A 205 8.31 0.08 -9.76
C SER A 205 7.93 -0.13 -11.22
N GLU A 206 8.90 -0.32 -12.13
CA GLU A 206 8.61 -0.64 -13.51
C GLU A 206 8.18 -2.11 -13.64
N PRO A 207 6.96 -2.38 -14.16
CA PRO A 207 6.59 -3.76 -14.45
C PRO A 207 7.55 -4.30 -15.52
N THR A 208 8.30 -5.32 -15.16
CA THR A 208 9.06 -6.13 -16.14
C THR A 208 8.07 -6.65 -17.19
N ARG A 209 8.12 -6.07 -18.38
CA ARG A 209 7.38 -6.55 -19.55
C ARG A 209 7.91 -7.88 -20.02
#